data_46957959aa32cf84ae786b047746371c
#
_entry.id   46957959aa32cf84ae786b047746371c
#
_cell.length_a   1.000
_cell.length_b   1.000
_cell.length_c   1.000
_cell.angle_alpha   90.00
_cell.angle_beta   90.00
_cell.angle_gamma   90.00
#
_symmetry.space_group_name_H-M   'P 1'
#
loop_
_entity.id
_entity.type
_entity.pdbx_description
1 polymer ?
#
loop_
_entity_poly.entity_id
_entity_poly.type
_entity_poly.pdbx_seq_one_letter_code
_entity_poly.pdbx_strand_id
1 'polypeptide(L)'
;YYVETLTVAIAEQAWKVFLEVEENGGFLANIDNDKIQSVIRETSAKRHTDVARRKESLLGTNQFPNVNEMAADKIVCDAGSNACGCGHGEEAASAKGLPNTRAASAFEALRLATEHAEKRPKVFMLTIGNLAMRLARAQFSGNFFGCAGYQIIDNNGFKTVEEGVDAALAAGADIVV
;
A
#
# COMPACT_ATOMS: atom_id res chain seq x y z
N TYR A 1 -11.39 32.12 -8.43
CA TYR A 1 -10.52 32.47 -9.56
C TYR A 1 -9.65 31.29 -9.98
N TYR A 2 -8.71 30.84 -9.14
CA TYR A 2 -7.84 29.70 -9.49
C TYR A 2 -8.60 28.37 -9.59
N VAL A 3 -9.60 28.16 -8.73
CA VAL A 3 -10.42 26.95 -8.73
C VAL A 3 -11.26 26.87 -10.01
N GLU A 4 -11.87 27.98 -10.42
CA GLU A 4 -12.65 28.05 -11.66
C GLU A 4 -11.77 27.80 -12.89
N THR A 5 -10.57 28.40 -12.94
CA THR A 5 -9.62 28.16 -14.03
C THR A 5 -9.20 26.69 -14.10
N LEU A 6 -8.90 26.07 -12.96
CA LEU A 6 -8.56 24.66 -12.89
C LEU A 6 -9.75 23.78 -13.30
N THR A 7 -10.95 24.10 -12.86
CA THR A 7 -12.19 23.38 -13.22
C THR A 7 -12.42 23.41 -14.73
N VAL A 8 -12.27 24.57 -15.36
CA VAL A 8 -12.41 24.69 -16.82
C VAL A 8 -11.34 23.86 -17.54
N ALA A 9 -10.07 23.95 -17.11
CA ALA A 9 -8.99 23.18 -17.72
C ALA A 9 -9.20 21.66 -17.61
N ILE A 10 -9.70 21.17 -16.47
CA ILE A 10 -10.06 19.75 -16.28
C ILE A 10 -11.23 19.38 -17.19
N ALA A 11 -12.26 20.21 -17.26
CA ALA A 11 -13.44 19.98 -18.11
C ALA A 11 -13.05 19.91 -19.60
N GLU A 12 -12.16 20.79 -20.06
CA GLU A 12 -11.65 20.76 -21.44
C GLU A 12 -10.87 19.47 -21.75
N GLN A 13 -10.07 18.99 -20.81
CA GLN A 13 -9.35 17.72 -21.00
C GLN A 13 -10.31 16.52 -21.00
N ALA A 14 -11.27 16.50 -20.08
CA ALA A 14 -12.30 15.45 -20.04
C ALA A 14 -13.12 15.42 -21.34
N TRP A 15 -13.45 16.60 -21.87
CA TRP A 15 -14.18 16.73 -23.14
C TRP A 15 -13.37 16.18 -24.34
N LYS A 16 -12.06 16.42 -24.39
CA LYS A 16 -11.20 15.84 -25.43
C LYS A 16 -11.21 14.32 -25.37
N VAL A 17 -11.05 13.74 -24.19
CA VAL A 17 -11.10 12.27 -24.01
C VAL A 17 -12.48 11.72 -24.43
N PHE A 18 -13.55 12.41 -24.10
CA PHE A 18 -14.90 12.03 -24.54
C PHE A 18 -15.01 12.02 -26.08
N LEU A 19 -14.54 13.07 -26.75
CA LEU A 19 -14.57 13.13 -28.21
C LEU A 19 -13.72 12.01 -28.86
N GLU A 20 -12.55 11.69 -28.32
CA GLU A 20 -11.73 10.58 -28.78
C GLU A 20 -12.47 9.23 -28.68
N VAL A 21 -13.23 9.01 -27.59
CA VAL A 21 -14.05 7.80 -27.41
C VAL A 21 -15.15 7.75 -28.46
N GLU A 22 -15.82 8.86 -28.73
CA GLU A 22 -16.89 8.95 -29.74
C GLU A 22 -16.35 8.71 -31.17
N GLU A 23 -15.25 9.36 -31.54
CA GLU A 23 -14.58 9.17 -32.84
C GLU A 23 -14.14 7.72 -33.09
N ASN A 24 -13.82 6.98 -32.01
CA ASN A 24 -13.44 5.56 -32.07
C ASN A 24 -14.64 4.59 -32.03
N GLY A 25 -15.84 5.06 -32.27
CA GLY A 25 -17.06 4.24 -32.35
C GLY A 25 -17.86 4.14 -31.06
N GLY A 26 -17.62 5.03 -30.11
CA GLY A 26 -18.34 5.15 -28.86
C GLY A 26 -17.82 4.23 -27.76
N PHE A 27 -18.39 4.33 -26.56
CA PHE A 27 -17.92 3.66 -25.35
C PHE A 27 -17.87 2.15 -25.49
N LEU A 28 -18.92 1.50 -26.01
CA LEU A 28 -18.98 0.04 -26.12
C LEU A 28 -17.90 -0.51 -27.06
N ALA A 29 -17.68 0.13 -28.22
CA ALA A 29 -16.65 -0.29 -29.13
C ALA A 29 -15.22 -0.16 -28.51
N ASN A 30 -14.99 0.87 -27.72
CA ASN A 30 -13.70 1.06 -27.04
C ASN A 30 -13.49 0.05 -25.90
N ILE A 31 -14.55 -0.39 -25.22
CA ILE A 31 -14.51 -1.52 -24.26
C ILE A 31 -14.19 -2.83 -24.98
N ASP A 32 -14.92 -3.12 -26.08
CA ASP A 32 -14.73 -4.34 -26.85
C ASP A 32 -13.32 -4.46 -27.47
N ASN A 33 -12.71 -3.35 -27.82
CA ASN A 33 -11.37 -3.26 -28.38
C ASN A 33 -10.24 -3.05 -27.33
N ASP A 34 -10.54 -3.18 -26.04
CA ASP A 34 -9.60 -3.06 -24.91
C ASP A 34 -8.90 -1.69 -24.79
N LYS A 35 -9.40 -0.66 -25.46
CA LYS A 35 -8.78 0.68 -25.46
C LYS A 35 -8.90 1.36 -24.08
N ILE A 36 -10.10 1.36 -23.50
CA ILE A 36 -10.36 1.98 -22.19
C ILE A 36 -9.60 1.22 -21.10
N GLN A 37 -9.66 -0.12 -21.15
CA GLN A 37 -8.97 -0.96 -20.18
C GLN A 37 -7.46 -0.78 -20.22
N SER A 38 -6.85 -0.62 -21.40
CA SER A 38 -5.41 -0.40 -21.53
C SER A 38 -4.96 0.91 -20.88
N VAL A 39 -5.69 2.00 -21.07
CA VAL A 39 -5.42 3.30 -20.44
C VAL A 39 -5.56 3.23 -18.92
N ILE A 40 -6.59 2.52 -18.45
CA ILE A 40 -6.82 2.31 -17.01
C ILE A 40 -5.67 1.47 -16.42
N ARG A 41 -5.24 0.39 -17.08
CA ARG A 41 -4.12 -0.43 -16.61
C ARG A 41 -2.82 0.35 -16.54
N GLU A 42 -2.52 1.18 -17.54
CA GLU A 42 -1.32 2.04 -17.51
C GLU A 42 -1.36 3.03 -16.34
N THR A 43 -2.48 3.70 -16.15
CA THR A 43 -2.69 4.65 -15.03
C THR A 43 -2.59 3.94 -13.69
N SER A 44 -3.20 2.76 -13.56
CA SER A 44 -3.15 1.92 -12.37
C SER A 44 -1.71 1.48 -12.03
N ALA A 45 -0.96 0.99 -13.01
CA ALA A 45 0.43 0.57 -12.84
C ALA A 45 1.33 1.72 -12.34
N LYS A 46 1.16 2.91 -12.91
CA LYS A 46 1.86 4.12 -12.45
C LYS A 46 1.50 4.45 -11.02
N ARG A 47 0.21 4.47 -10.69
CA ARG A 47 -0.28 4.77 -9.34
C ARG A 47 0.22 3.75 -8.31
N HIS A 48 0.15 2.45 -8.61
CA HIS A 48 0.69 1.41 -7.74
C HIS A 48 2.19 1.60 -7.48
N THR A 49 2.95 1.99 -8.52
CA THR A 49 4.37 2.31 -8.36
C THR A 49 4.60 3.51 -7.45
N ASP A 50 3.80 4.57 -7.59
CA ASP A 50 3.91 5.77 -6.76
C ASP A 50 3.51 5.49 -5.30
N VAL A 51 2.49 4.66 -5.07
CA VAL A 51 2.11 4.17 -3.73
C VAL A 51 3.22 3.29 -3.13
N ALA A 52 3.77 2.35 -3.89
CA ALA A 52 4.86 1.48 -3.43
C ALA A 52 6.13 2.28 -3.05
N ARG A 53 6.42 3.33 -3.79
CA ARG A 53 7.55 4.25 -3.53
C ARG A 53 7.24 5.34 -2.51
N ARG A 54 6.04 5.34 -1.93
CA ARG A 54 5.56 6.37 -0.99
C ARG A 54 5.54 7.80 -1.56
N LYS A 55 5.47 7.97 -2.87
CA LYS A 55 5.21 9.26 -3.50
C LYS A 55 3.74 9.66 -3.31
N GLU A 56 2.83 8.70 -3.39
CA GLU A 56 1.44 8.83 -2.98
C GLU A 56 1.28 8.22 -1.59
N SER A 57 0.92 9.06 -0.61
CA SER A 57 0.74 8.61 0.79
C SER A 57 -0.70 8.19 1.03
N LEU A 58 -0.88 6.94 1.44
CA LEU A 58 -2.13 6.39 1.93
C LEU A 58 -2.00 6.19 3.44
N LEU A 59 -2.49 7.16 4.22
CA LEU A 59 -2.40 7.12 5.69
C LEU A 59 -3.03 5.84 6.24
N GLY A 60 -2.32 5.21 7.16
CA GLY A 60 -2.73 3.93 7.74
C GLY A 60 -2.38 2.70 6.89
N THR A 61 -1.97 2.89 5.63
CA THR A 61 -1.65 1.81 4.70
C THR A 61 -0.15 1.73 4.41
N ASN A 62 0.40 2.68 3.64
CA ASN A 62 1.83 2.72 3.33
C ASN A 62 2.62 3.73 4.17
N GLN A 63 1.92 4.51 5.00
CA GLN A 63 2.51 5.40 6.00
C GLN A 63 1.64 5.46 7.26
N PHE A 64 2.30 5.57 8.42
CA PHE A 64 1.67 5.68 9.73
C PHE A 64 0.61 4.59 9.99
N PRO A 65 0.97 3.31 9.88
CA PRO A 65 0.04 2.22 10.12
C PRO A 65 -0.37 2.18 11.59
N ASN A 66 -1.62 1.80 11.85
CA ASN A 66 -2.03 1.43 13.20
C ASN A 66 -1.54 0.00 13.50
N VAL A 67 -0.49 -0.11 14.29
CA VAL A 67 0.12 -1.41 14.63
C VAL A 67 -0.71 -2.25 15.61
N ASN A 68 -1.71 -1.63 16.27
CA ASN A 68 -2.56 -2.25 17.28
C ASN A 68 -3.88 -2.78 16.71
N GLU A 69 -4.16 -2.58 15.43
CA GLU A 69 -5.36 -3.11 14.79
C GLU A 69 -5.05 -4.35 13.94
N MET A 70 -6.04 -5.22 13.82
CA MET A 70 -6.03 -6.32 12.86
C MET A 70 -6.79 -5.88 11.61
N ALA A 71 -6.14 -5.93 10.46
CA ALA A 71 -6.76 -5.57 9.18
C ALA A 71 -7.82 -6.60 8.77
N ALA A 72 -7.58 -7.88 9.09
CA ALA A 72 -8.52 -8.98 8.83
C ALA A 72 -9.90 -8.77 9.45
N ASP A 73 -9.98 -8.10 10.62
CA ASP A 73 -11.25 -7.85 11.31
C ASP A 73 -12.11 -6.77 10.63
N LYS A 74 -11.50 -5.97 9.77
CA LYS A 74 -12.12 -4.77 9.17
C LYS A 74 -12.34 -4.87 7.67
N ILE A 75 -11.58 -5.73 7.00
CA ILE A 75 -11.72 -5.94 5.55
C ILE A 75 -12.87 -6.91 5.32
N VAL A 76 -14.01 -6.37 4.90
CA VAL A 76 -15.15 -7.19 4.47
C VAL A 76 -14.87 -7.65 3.05
N CYS A 77 -14.63 -8.94 2.91
CA CYS A 77 -14.54 -9.59 1.59
C CYS A 77 -15.93 -10.13 1.25
N ASP A 78 -16.64 -9.48 0.33
CA ASP A 78 -17.83 -10.09 -0.27
C ASP A 78 -17.43 -11.37 -0.99
N ALA A 79 -18.07 -12.47 -0.66
CA ALA A 79 -17.75 -13.82 -1.16
C ALA A 79 -17.81 -13.98 -2.70
N GLY A 80 -18.16 -12.93 -3.42
CA GLY A 80 -18.20 -12.87 -4.89
C GLY A 80 -17.31 -11.81 -5.52
N SER A 81 -16.61 -10.99 -4.72
CA SER A 81 -15.72 -9.97 -5.26
C SER A 81 -14.27 -10.43 -5.17
N ASN A 82 -13.61 -10.59 -6.31
CA ASN A 82 -12.14 -10.74 -6.39
C ASN A 82 -11.40 -9.49 -5.87
N ALA A 83 -12.09 -8.56 -5.21
CA ALA A 83 -11.58 -7.30 -4.69
C ALA A 83 -10.86 -7.45 -3.34
N CYS A 84 -10.98 -8.60 -2.67
CA CYS A 84 -10.20 -8.87 -1.48
C CYS A 84 -8.81 -9.34 -1.89
N GLY A 85 -7.77 -8.56 -1.57
CA GLY A 85 -6.37 -8.88 -1.84
C GLY A 85 -5.82 -10.13 -1.14
N CYS A 86 -6.67 -11.00 -0.62
CA CYS A 86 -6.32 -12.27 -0.01
C CYS A 86 -6.13 -13.42 -1.03
N GLY A 87 -6.39 -13.20 -2.31
CA GLY A 87 -6.05 -14.13 -3.37
C GLY A 87 -4.92 -13.56 -4.22
N HIS A 88 -3.81 -14.26 -4.36
CA HIS A 88 -2.93 -14.16 -5.52
C HIS A 88 -3.71 -14.64 -6.75
N GLY A 89 -4.91 -14.08 -6.97
CA GLY A 89 -5.66 -14.27 -8.17
C GLY A 89 -5.01 -13.37 -9.21
N GLU A 90 -4.29 -14.00 -10.14
CA GLU A 90 -4.23 -13.50 -11.49
C GLU A 90 -5.60 -12.89 -11.80
N GLU A 91 -5.59 -11.67 -12.33
CA GLU A 91 -6.77 -10.99 -12.84
C GLU A 91 -7.73 -12.04 -13.42
N ALA A 92 -8.76 -12.44 -12.68
CA ALA A 92 -9.92 -13.03 -13.27
C ALA A 92 -10.58 -11.90 -14.08
N ALA A 93 -9.88 -11.53 -15.13
CA ALA A 93 -10.41 -10.75 -16.19
C ALA A 93 -11.61 -11.55 -16.69
N SER A 94 -12.82 -11.13 -16.33
CA SER A 94 -13.88 -11.25 -17.28
C SER A 94 -13.28 -10.62 -18.54
N ALA A 95 -13.18 -11.38 -19.61
CA ALA A 95 -12.34 -11.04 -20.77
C ALA A 95 -12.62 -9.66 -21.40
N LYS A 96 -13.54 -8.87 -20.87
CA LYS A 96 -13.95 -7.54 -21.31
C LYS A 96 -14.31 -6.58 -20.16
N GLY A 97 -14.11 -6.95 -18.88
CA GLY A 97 -14.42 -6.11 -17.73
C GLY A 97 -13.35 -5.05 -17.43
N LEU A 98 -13.73 -4.00 -16.73
CA LEU A 98 -12.77 -3.06 -16.16
C LEU A 98 -12.05 -3.71 -14.96
N PRO A 99 -10.71 -3.50 -14.80
CA PRO A 99 -9.98 -4.06 -13.68
C PRO A 99 -10.48 -3.46 -12.36
N ASN A 100 -10.82 -4.32 -11.41
CA ASN A 100 -11.25 -3.89 -10.07
C ASN A 100 -10.05 -3.90 -9.13
N THR A 101 -9.21 -2.87 -9.21
CA THR A 101 -8.02 -2.72 -8.38
C THR A 101 -8.11 -1.52 -7.46
N ARG A 102 -7.57 -1.64 -6.24
CA ARG A 102 -7.47 -0.55 -5.27
C ARG A 102 -5.99 -0.20 -5.03
N ALA A 103 -5.70 1.08 -4.82
CA ALA A 103 -4.33 1.54 -4.58
C ALA A 103 -3.68 0.86 -3.35
N ALA A 104 -4.48 0.47 -2.35
CA ALA A 104 -4.03 -0.18 -1.13
C ALA A 104 -3.84 -1.70 -1.25
N SER A 105 -4.31 -2.35 -2.32
CA SER A 105 -4.43 -3.82 -2.43
C SER A 105 -3.14 -4.58 -2.10
N ALA A 106 -1.99 -4.12 -2.58
CA ALA A 106 -0.71 -4.79 -2.33
C ALA A 106 -0.31 -4.74 -0.85
N PHE A 107 -0.52 -3.61 -0.17
CA PHE A 107 -0.24 -3.47 1.27
C PHE A 107 -1.23 -4.26 2.12
N GLU A 108 -2.51 -4.27 1.74
CA GLU A 108 -3.54 -5.08 2.40
C GLU A 108 -3.22 -6.57 2.30
N ALA A 109 -2.85 -7.05 1.11
CA ALA A 109 -2.47 -8.44 0.90
C ALA A 109 -1.25 -8.84 1.76
N LEU A 110 -0.22 -7.97 1.80
CA LEU A 110 0.97 -8.20 2.63
C LEU A 110 0.61 -8.25 4.12
N ARG A 111 -0.22 -7.31 4.58
CA ARG A 111 -0.64 -7.24 5.98
C ARG A 111 -1.50 -8.44 6.38
N LEU A 112 -2.46 -8.82 5.54
CA LEU A 112 -3.28 -10.01 5.77
C LEU A 112 -2.45 -11.29 5.80
N ALA A 113 -1.46 -11.43 4.89
CA ALA A 113 -0.55 -12.57 4.92
C ALA A 113 0.24 -12.65 6.23
N THR A 114 0.67 -11.50 6.76
CA THR A 114 1.35 -11.42 8.06
C THR A 114 0.42 -11.78 9.22
N GLU A 115 -0.82 -11.30 9.18
CA GLU A 115 -1.81 -11.54 10.25
C GLU A 115 -2.32 -12.99 10.28
N HIS A 116 -2.37 -13.66 9.12
CA HIS A 116 -2.74 -15.08 9.00
C HIS A 116 -1.56 -16.04 9.21
N ALA A 117 -0.32 -15.54 9.32
CA ALA A 117 0.82 -16.38 9.60
C ALA A 117 0.76 -16.97 11.01
N GLU A 118 1.25 -18.21 11.19
CA GLU A 118 1.29 -18.87 12.50
C GLU A 118 2.04 -18.04 13.54
N LYS A 119 3.06 -17.30 13.11
CA LYS A 119 3.85 -16.41 13.95
C LYS A 119 4.00 -15.06 13.27
N ARG A 120 3.57 -14.00 13.96
CA ARG A 120 3.79 -12.62 13.53
C ARG A 120 5.28 -12.27 13.71
N PRO A 121 5.99 -11.83 12.65
CA PRO A 121 7.39 -11.47 12.75
C PRO A 121 7.63 -10.32 13.73
N LYS A 122 8.68 -10.43 14.56
CA LYS A 122 9.08 -9.43 15.54
C LYS A 122 10.29 -8.64 15.04
N VAL A 123 10.17 -7.33 15.00
CA VAL A 123 11.23 -6.40 14.60
C VAL A 123 11.70 -5.63 15.82
N PHE A 124 12.95 -5.84 16.21
CA PHE A 124 13.58 -5.18 17.33
C PHE A 124 14.35 -3.95 16.85
N MET A 125 14.09 -2.79 17.46
CA MET A 125 14.80 -1.54 17.18
C MET A 125 16.08 -1.48 18.01
N LEU A 126 17.24 -1.77 17.38
CA LEU A 126 18.53 -1.65 18.05
C LEU A 126 18.98 -0.19 18.09
N THR A 127 18.48 0.56 19.06
CA THR A 127 18.71 1.99 19.16
C THR A 127 19.94 2.32 20.01
N ILE A 128 20.99 2.88 19.37
CA ILE A 128 22.26 3.25 20.01
C ILE A 128 22.68 4.65 19.57
N GLY A 129 23.38 5.37 20.40
CA GLY A 129 23.98 6.67 20.07
C GLY A 129 23.08 7.87 20.32
N ASN A 130 23.24 8.92 19.51
CA ASN A 130 22.54 10.18 19.71
C ASN A 130 21.02 10.04 19.66
N LEU A 131 20.33 10.60 20.65
CA LEU A 131 18.89 10.47 20.84
C LEU A 131 18.08 10.87 19.59
N ALA A 132 18.38 12.01 18.99
CA ALA A 132 17.61 12.50 17.84
C ALA A 132 17.76 11.57 16.62
N MET A 133 18.98 11.11 16.36
CA MET A 133 19.26 10.24 15.22
C MET A 133 18.66 8.83 15.41
N ARG A 134 18.78 8.24 16.60
CA ARG A 134 18.20 6.94 16.88
C ARG A 134 16.68 6.95 16.83
N LEU A 135 16.03 8.01 17.35
CA LEU A 135 14.57 8.15 17.26
C LEU A 135 14.11 8.29 15.81
N ALA A 136 14.77 9.09 15.00
CA ALA A 136 14.42 9.26 13.58
C ALA A 136 14.52 7.93 12.82
N ARG A 137 15.57 7.15 13.06
CA ARG A 137 15.76 5.83 12.44
C ARG A 137 14.74 4.81 12.93
N ALA A 138 14.50 4.75 14.24
CA ALA A 138 13.50 3.84 14.80
C ALA A 138 12.08 4.17 14.29
N GLN A 139 11.72 5.45 14.19
CA GLN A 139 10.45 5.88 13.61
C GLN A 139 10.32 5.49 12.15
N PHE A 140 11.38 5.66 11.34
CA PHE A 140 11.37 5.26 9.94
C PHE A 140 11.19 3.75 9.81
N SER A 141 12.01 2.96 10.52
CA SER A 141 11.96 1.51 10.47
C SER A 141 10.65 0.94 11.03
N GLY A 142 10.19 1.49 12.16
CA GLY A 142 8.91 1.11 12.77
C GLY A 142 7.73 1.39 11.84
N ASN A 143 7.73 2.55 11.16
CA ASN A 143 6.72 2.87 10.17
C ASN A 143 6.80 1.93 8.95
N PHE A 144 8.01 1.60 8.48
CA PHE A 144 8.22 0.71 7.34
C PHE A 144 7.71 -0.71 7.61
N PHE A 145 8.19 -1.33 8.69
CA PHE A 145 7.78 -2.70 9.04
C PHE A 145 6.34 -2.78 9.57
N GLY A 146 5.87 -1.72 10.21
CA GLY A 146 4.48 -1.61 10.66
C GLY A 146 3.47 -1.64 9.53
N CYS A 147 3.81 -1.09 8.34
CA CYS A 147 2.94 -1.19 7.15
C CYS A 147 2.73 -2.65 6.70
N ALA A 148 3.70 -3.53 6.93
CA ALA A 148 3.58 -4.97 6.69
C ALA A 148 2.86 -5.73 7.82
N GLY A 149 2.49 -5.05 8.90
CA GLY A 149 1.83 -5.66 10.04
C GLY A 149 2.78 -6.35 11.01
N TYR A 150 4.11 -6.16 10.92
CA TYR A 150 5.06 -6.77 11.83
C TYR A 150 4.95 -6.20 13.25
N GLN A 151 5.28 -7.02 14.24
CA GLN A 151 5.32 -6.58 15.64
C GLN A 151 6.59 -5.76 15.88
N ILE A 152 6.43 -4.48 16.19
CA ILE A 152 7.53 -3.59 16.51
C ILE A 152 7.85 -3.66 17.99
N ILE A 153 9.13 -3.94 18.32
CA ILE A 153 9.66 -3.90 19.69
C ILE A 153 10.57 -2.69 19.80
N ASP A 154 10.01 -1.63 20.38
CA ASP A 154 10.72 -0.38 20.62
C ASP A 154 11.36 -0.39 22.03
N ASN A 155 12.34 0.51 22.25
CA ASN A 155 13.06 0.63 23.51
C ASN A 155 13.62 2.05 23.71
N ASN A 156 14.12 2.31 24.92
CA ASN A 156 14.70 3.60 25.28
C ASN A 156 16.16 3.78 24.84
N GLY A 157 16.72 2.77 24.18
CA GLY A 157 18.11 2.75 23.70
C GLY A 157 19.10 2.10 24.68
N PHE A 158 20.22 1.65 24.09
CA PHE A 158 21.26 0.94 24.79
C PHE A 158 22.55 1.77 24.80
N LYS A 159 23.40 1.51 25.82
CA LYS A 159 24.71 2.16 25.93
C LYS A 159 25.74 1.46 25.06
N THR A 160 25.65 0.13 24.94
CA THR A 160 26.57 -0.69 24.15
C THR A 160 25.81 -1.55 23.14
N VAL A 161 26.53 -2.07 22.15
CA VAL A 161 25.97 -2.99 21.16
C VAL A 161 25.59 -4.32 21.80
N GLU A 162 26.43 -4.80 22.71
CA GLU A 162 26.28 -6.07 23.42
C GLU A 162 24.96 -6.10 24.22
N GLU A 163 24.72 -5.04 25.02
CA GLU A 163 23.44 -4.90 25.75
C GLU A 163 22.23 -4.97 24.82
N GLY A 164 22.32 -4.33 23.67
CA GLY A 164 21.24 -4.31 22.69
C GLY A 164 21.03 -5.67 21.99
N VAL A 165 22.11 -6.38 21.68
CA VAL A 165 22.05 -7.73 21.11
C VAL A 165 21.43 -8.72 22.09
N ASP A 166 21.88 -8.69 23.36
CA ASP A 166 21.33 -9.56 24.41
C ASP A 166 19.83 -9.31 24.61
N ALA A 167 19.41 -8.04 24.60
CA ALA A 167 18.00 -7.67 24.68
C ALA A 167 17.18 -8.14 23.47
N ALA A 168 17.73 -8.07 22.26
CA ALA A 168 17.09 -8.56 21.05
C ALA A 168 16.89 -10.09 21.06
N LEU A 169 17.92 -10.82 21.51
CA LEU A 169 17.84 -12.27 21.70
C LEU A 169 16.82 -12.66 22.78
N ALA A 170 16.83 -11.97 23.91
CA ALA A 170 15.85 -12.18 24.98
C ALA A 170 14.40 -11.89 24.56
N ALA A 171 14.20 -10.92 23.68
CA ALA A 171 12.88 -10.60 23.10
C ALA A 171 12.43 -11.62 22.05
N GLY A 172 13.31 -12.53 21.61
CA GLY A 172 13.02 -13.46 20.52
C GLY A 172 12.70 -12.76 19.22
N ALA A 173 13.51 -11.75 18.89
CA ALA A 173 13.35 -10.96 17.66
C ALA A 173 13.72 -11.81 16.43
N ASP A 174 12.92 -11.67 15.36
CA ASP A 174 13.20 -12.31 14.08
C ASP A 174 14.04 -11.38 13.18
N ILE A 175 13.91 -10.08 13.37
CA ILE A 175 14.63 -9.02 12.63
C ILE A 175 15.17 -8.00 13.63
N VAL A 176 16.41 -7.56 13.44
CA VAL A 176 17.04 -6.48 14.22
C VAL A 176 17.40 -5.34 13.27
N VAL A 177 17.03 -4.10 13.62
CA VAL A 177 17.21 -2.91 12.78
C VAL A 177 17.86 -1.76 13.58
#